data_035dd3b710a2a9fe9e6ead01bb2a3f98
#
_entry.id   035dd3b710a2a9fe9e6ead01bb2a3f98
#
_cell.length_a   1.000
_cell.length_b   1.000
_cell.length_c   1.000
_cell.angle_alpha   90.00
_cell.angle_beta   90.00
_cell.angle_gamma   90.00
#
_symmetry.space_group_name_H-M   'P 1'
#
loop_
_entity.id
_entity.type
_entity.pdbx_description
1 polymer ?
#
loop_
_entity_poly.entity_id
_entity_poly.type
_entity_poly.pdbx_seq_one_letter_code
_entity_poly.pdbx_strand_id
1 'polypeptide(L)'
;VNKLIVESKNDKFFIEKLIEHLNIKNIEIDEPLCNIDEFVCLDGISNLKYKLEDLKLDSGEIDKLGIILDADKIGIDQRLEQVNNILEELNINIKFTKNNEIKYDKSNDIEIACHILNIDGFGELEDILFQIKNSDSVFADCLESWKECLDKNDKSISEKDFIKFWISNYIRFDTCTKKEQKQAKKNCNFEKALQKDIWDFEHKVLDSLKEFLKIFE
;
A
#
# COMPACT_ATOMS: atom_id res chain seq x y z
N VAL A 1 20.59 8.65 2.38
CA VAL A 1 19.66 7.55 2.72
C VAL A 1 18.48 7.58 1.74
N ASN A 2 18.02 6.39 1.30
CA ASN A 2 16.81 6.28 0.49
C ASN A 2 15.59 6.17 1.40
N LYS A 3 14.55 6.99 1.14
CA LYS A 3 13.31 6.98 1.94
C LYS A 3 12.08 6.66 1.11
N LEU A 4 11.13 5.94 1.73
CA LEU A 4 9.80 5.70 1.16
C LEU A 4 8.72 6.31 2.05
N ILE A 5 7.77 6.98 1.41
CA ILE A 5 6.50 7.41 1.99
C ILE A 5 5.43 6.42 1.54
N VAL A 6 4.62 5.95 2.46
CA VAL A 6 3.48 5.04 2.21
C VAL A 6 2.21 5.61 2.81
N GLU A 7 1.05 5.23 2.30
CA GLU A 7 -0.23 5.79 2.73
C GLU A 7 -0.64 5.29 4.12
N SER A 8 -0.63 3.98 4.34
CA SER A 8 -1.13 3.36 5.57
C SER A 8 -0.08 2.49 6.28
N LYS A 9 -0.40 2.09 7.50
CA LYS A 9 0.39 1.15 8.29
C LYS A 9 0.46 -0.24 7.65
N ASN A 10 -0.61 -0.67 6.99
CA ASN A 10 -0.63 -1.94 6.28
C ASN A 10 0.30 -1.91 5.07
N ASP A 11 0.31 -0.80 4.32
CA ASP A 11 1.25 -0.61 3.22
C ASP A 11 2.69 -0.66 3.73
N LYS A 12 2.99 0.01 4.85
CA LYS A 12 4.32 -0.05 5.47
C LYS A 12 4.77 -1.49 5.71
N PHE A 13 3.97 -2.28 6.40
CA PHE A 13 4.30 -3.67 6.69
C PHE A 13 4.46 -4.52 5.41
N PHE A 14 3.60 -4.29 4.42
CA PHE A 14 3.66 -5.02 3.15
C PHE A 14 4.92 -4.65 2.36
N ILE A 15 5.25 -3.37 2.25
CA ILE A 15 6.44 -2.90 1.54
C ILE A 15 7.72 -3.33 2.27
N GLU A 16 7.77 -3.28 3.61
CA GLU A 16 8.87 -3.81 4.41
C GLU A 16 9.12 -5.30 4.09
N LYS A 17 8.04 -6.09 4.04
CA LYS A 17 8.15 -7.52 3.72
C LYS A 17 8.61 -7.77 2.28
N LEU A 18 8.14 -6.99 1.33
CA LEU A 18 8.56 -7.10 -0.07
C LEU A 18 10.03 -6.68 -0.25
N ILE A 19 10.49 -5.62 0.43
CA ILE A 19 11.90 -5.21 0.47
C ILE A 19 12.78 -6.33 1.05
N GLU A 20 12.35 -6.96 2.15
CA GLU A 20 13.03 -8.11 2.73
C GLU A 20 13.13 -9.29 1.73
N HIS A 21 12.01 -9.61 1.07
CA HIS A 21 11.93 -10.67 0.05
C HIS A 21 12.87 -10.40 -1.14
N LEU A 22 12.96 -9.16 -1.60
CA LEU A 22 13.84 -8.72 -2.68
C LEU A 22 15.30 -8.55 -2.24
N ASN A 23 15.59 -8.62 -0.93
CA ASN A 23 16.91 -8.39 -0.33
C ASN A 23 17.50 -7.01 -0.67
N ILE A 24 16.66 -6.00 -0.83
CA ILE A 24 17.07 -4.61 -1.04
C ILE A 24 17.52 -4.01 0.30
N LYS A 25 18.63 -3.25 0.26
CA LYS A 25 19.22 -2.64 1.46
C LYS A 25 19.19 -1.12 1.35
N ASN A 26 19.42 -0.45 2.48
CA ASN A 26 19.54 1.01 2.55
C ASN A 26 18.26 1.79 2.18
N ILE A 27 17.10 1.20 2.41
CA ILE A 27 15.80 1.87 2.30
C ILE A 27 15.18 2.00 3.70
N GLU A 28 14.75 3.19 4.05
CA GLU A 28 13.93 3.46 5.23
C GLU A 28 12.49 3.78 4.79
N ILE A 29 11.52 3.12 5.40
CA ILE A 29 10.12 3.49 5.24
C ILE A 29 9.75 4.40 6.40
N ASP A 30 9.37 5.62 6.08
CA ASP A 30 8.99 6.62 7.07
C ASP A 30 7.64 6.25 7.74
N GLU A 31 7.26 7.01 8.78
CA GLU A 31 5.92 6.85 9.35
C GLU A 31 4.85 7.12 8.29
N PRO A 32 3.83 6.25 8.18
CA PRO A 32 2.79 6.37 7.17
C PRO A 32 2.06 7.71 7.21
N LEU A 33 1.52 8.15 6.07
CA LEU A 33 0.68 9.36 6.00
C LEU A 33 -0.50 9.27 6.95
N CYS A 34 -0.99 8.05 7.15
CA CYS A 34 -2.09 7.71 8.04
C CYS A 34 -1.60 6.79 9.16
N ASN A 35 -1.34 7.35 10.33
CA ASN A 35 -0.84 6.60 11.48
C ASN A 35 -1.94 6.20 12.49
N ILE A 36 -3.21 6.35 12.11
CA ILE A 36 -4.36 6.06 12.97
C ILE A 36 -5.02 4.76 12.52
N ASP A 37 -5.46 3.93 13.47
CA ASP A 37 -6.22 2.71 13.20
C ASP A 37 -7.36 2.96 12.21
N GLU A 38 -7.49 2.13 11.23
CA GLU A 38 -8.30 1.98 10.01
C GLU A 38 -9.53 2.88 9.76
N PHE A 39 -10.09 3.56 10.76
CA PHE A 39 -11.38 4.26 10.65
C PHE A 39 -11.30 5.79 10.52
N VAL A 40 -10.15 6.41 10.57
CA VAL A 40 -10.04 7.88 10.71
C VAL A 40 -9.20 8.56 9.64
N CYS A 41 -8.56 7.82 8.74
CA CYS A 41 -7.83 8.40 7.63
C CYS A 41 -8.78 8.70 6.46
N LEU A 42 -9.50 9.81 6.55
CA LEU A 42 -10.47 10.22 5.53
C LEU A 42 -9.81 10.76 4.26
N ASP A 43 -8.50 11.10 4.31
CA ASP A 43 -7.80 11.68 3.16
C ASP A 43 -6.27 11.55 3.33
N GLY A 44 -5.74 10.34 3.10
CA GLY A 44 -4.30 10.07 3.22
C GLY A 44 -3.43 11.01 2.37
N ILE A 45 -3.88 11.33 1.16
CA ILE A 45 -3.14 12.22 0.25
C ILE A 45 -2.98 13.65 0.79
N SER A 46 -3.92 14.17 1.55
CA SER A 46 -3.83 15.52 2.15
C SER A 46 -2.66 15.64 3.12
N ASN A 47 -2.24 14.53 3.74
CA ASN A 47 -1.11 14.50 4.65
C ASN A 47 0.24 14.46 3.93
N LEU A 48 0.27 14.14 2.63
CA LEU A 48 1.52 14.07 1.85
C LEU A 48 2.27 15.40 1.85
N LYS A 49 1.56 16.52 1.74
CA LYS A 49 2.16 17.86 1.79
C LYS A 49 2.94 18.07 3.09
N TYR A 50 2.28 17.87 4.23
CA TYR A 50 2.92 18.03 5.55
C TYR A 50 4.10 17.07 5.73
N LYS A 51 3.97 15.85 5.23
CA LYS A 51 5.05 14.86 5.28
C LYS A 51 6.27 15.29 4.49
N LEU A 52 6.09 15.83 3.29
CA LEU A 52 7.18 16.34 2.45
C LEU A 52 7.85 17.56 3.09
N GLU A 53 7.09 18.46 3.73
CA GLU A 53 7.62 19.59 4.49
C GLU A 53 8.49 19.12 5.67
N ASP A 54 8.01 18.12 6.43
CA ASP A 54 8.72 17.61 7.62
C ASP A 54 10.03 16.89 7.25
N LEU A 55 10.13 16.30 6.06
CA LEU A 55 11.32 15.59 5.60
C LEU A 55 12.52 16.49 5.29
N LYS A 56 12.32 17.82 5.19
CA LYS A 56 13.39 18.79 4.91
C LYS A 56 14.28 18.35 3.75
N LEU A 57 13.69 18.21 2.58
CA LEU A 57 14.34 17.65 1.38
C LEU A 57 15.64 18.39 1.01
N ASP A 58 15.80 19.65 1.41
CA ASP A 58 16.98 20.50 1.23
C ASP A 58 18.14 20.19 2.20
N SER A 59 17.96 19.27 3.15
CA SER A 59 19.00 18.92 4.15
C SER A 59 20.18 18.14 3.59
N GLY A 60 20.03 17.52 2.41
CA GLY A 60 21.05 16.63 1.82
C GLY A 60 21.16 15.26 2.52
N GLU A 61 20.23 14.91 3.41
CA GLU A 61 20.23 13.63 4.12
C GLU A 61 19.54 12.51 3.32
N ILE A 62 18.69 12.88 2.36
CA ILE A 62 17.91 11.94 1.54
C ILE A 62 18.45 11.98 0.11
N ASP A 63 18.93 10.85 -0.39
CA ASP A 63 19.42 10.71 -1.77
C ASP A 63 18.28 10.47 -2.75
N LYS A 64 17.36 9.56 -2.39
CA LYS A 64 16.17 9.22 -3.18
C LYS A 64 14.94 9.15 -2.31
N LEU A 65 13.84 9.71 -2.81
CA LEU A 65 12.54 9.66 -2.18
C LEU A 65 11.54 8.90 -3.06
N GLY A 66 10.91 7.87 -2.52
CA GLY A 66 9.80 7.16 -3.14
C GLY A 66 8.48 7.50 -2.49
N ILE A 67 7.45 7.72 -3.29
CA ILE A 67 6.07 7.93 -2.85
C ILE A 67 5.25 6.75 -3.35
N ILE A 68 4.59 6.01 -2.44
CA ILE A 68 3.73 4.87 -2.76
C ILE A 68 2.33 5.18 -2.21
N LEU A 69 1.34 5.23 -3.09
CA LEU A 69 -0.06 5.53 -2.76
C LEU A 69 -0.99 4.56 -3.49
N ASP A 70 -2.20 4.38 -2.97
CA ASP A 70 -3.24 3.59 -3.63
C ASP A 70 -3.89 4.36 -4.80
N ALA A 71 -4.24 3.64 -5.88
CA ALA A 71 -5.02 4.22 -6.99
C ALA A 71 -6.47 4.49 -6.57
N ASP A 72 -6.99 3.71 -5.64
CA ASP A 72 -8.42 3.75 -5.25
C ASP A 72 -9.36 3.66 -6.48
N LYS A 73 -10.50 4.34 -6.38
CA LYS A 73 -11.49 4.46 -7.48
C LYS A 73 -11.17 5.55 -8.47
N ILE A 74 -10.24 6.46 -8.14
CA ILE A 74 -9.89 7.58 -9.02
C ILE A 74 -8.89 7.18 -10.10
N GLY A 75 -8.10 6.15 -9.85
CA GLY A 75 -7.13 5.61 -10.79
C GLY A 75 -5.79 6.33 -10.79
N ILE A 76 -4.84 5.75 -11.54
CA ILE A 76 -3.44 6.19 -11.58
C ILE A 76 -3.31 7.65 -12.00
N ASP A 77 -3.95 8.05 -13.10
CA ASP A 77 -3.74 9.39 -13.69
C ASP A 77 -4.18 10.49 -12.73
N GLN A 78 -5.36 10.35 -12.13
CA GLN A 78 -5.85 11.33 -11.16
C GLN A 78 -5.02 11.34 -9.87
N ARG A 79 -4.53 10.19 -9.43
CA ARG A 79 -3.65 10.12 -8.26
C ARG A 79 -2.31 10.80 -8.53
N LEU A 80 -1.70 10.58 -9.69
CA LEU A 80 -0.49 11.29 -10.11
C LEU A 80 -0.72 12.80 -10.22
N GLU A 81 -1.88 13.24 -10.73
CA GLU A 81 -2.24 14.67 -10.76
C GLU A 81 -2.31 15.26 -9.35
N GLN A 82 -2.90 14.57 -8.39
CA GLN A 82 -2.92 15.01 -6.99
C GLN A 82 -1.51 15.14 -6.41
N VAL A 83 -0.63 14.16 -6.65
CA VAL A 83 0.78 14.24 -6.23
C VAL A 83 1.47 15.44 -6.89
N ASN A 84 1.30 15.63 -8.18
CA ASN A 84 1.89 16.75 -8.91
C ASN A 84 1.45 18.12 -8.35
N ASN A 85 0.18 18.26 -8.02
CA ASN A 85 -0.35 19.50 -7.44
C ASN A 85 0.30 19.80 -6.07
N ILE A 86 0.49 18.78 -5.23
CA ILE A 86 1.17 18.92 -3.93
C ILE A 86 2.65 19.32 -4.13
N LEU A 87 3.35 18.70 -5.08
CA LEU A 87 4.75 19.05 -5.38
C LEU A 87 4.85 20.50 -5.89
N GLU A 88 3.93 20.93 -6.75
CA GLU A 88 3.86 22.33 -7.22
C GLU A 88 3.63 23.32 -6.07
N GLU A 89 2.71 23.03 -5.15
CA GLU A 89 2.46 23.85 -3.96
C GLU A 89 3.71 23.99 -3.07
N LEU A 90 4.59 22.99 -3.06
CA LEU A 90 5.86 23.00 -2.32
C LEU A 90 7.04 23.58 -3.13
N ASN A 91 6.77 24.11 -4.34
CA ASN A 91 7.79 24.60 -5.27
C ASN A 91 8.81 23.53 -5.69
N ILE A 92 8.44 22.26 -5.65
CA ILE A 92 9.22 21.13 -6.18
C ILE A 92 8.89 21.03 -7.68
N ASN A 93 9.79 21.50 -8.53
CA ASN A 93 9.55 21.70 -9.97
C ASN A 93 9.72 20.41 -10.81
N ILE A 94 9.04 19.34 -10.41
CA ILE A 94 8.97 18.09 -11.15
C ILE A 94 7.50 17.71 -11.40
N LYS A 95 7.27 16.90 -12.45
CA LYS A 95 5.92 16.41 -12.78
C LYS A 95 6.00 14.96 -13.25
N PHE A 96 5.24 14.10 -12.60
CA PHE A 96 5.05 12.71 -13.02
C PHE A 96 3.98 12.62 -14.10
N THR A 97 4.25 11.85 -15.15
CA THR A 97 3.34 11.61 -16.27
C THR A 97 2.92 10.14 -16.39
N LYS A 98 3.61 9.25 -15.70
CA LYS A 98 3.31 7.82 -15.66
C LYS A 98 3.77 7.21 -14.33
N ASN A 99 3.24 6.03 -14.03
CA ASN A 99 3.67 5.25 -12.88
C ASN A 99 5.15 4.83 -12.98
N ASN A 100 5.84 4.67 -11.87
CA ASN A 100 7.27 4.32 -11.76
C ASN A 100 8.23 5.32 -12.43
N GLU A 101 7.81 6.55 -12.62
CA GLU A 101 8.69 7.57 -13.15
C GLU A 101 9.59 8.13 -12.05
N ILE A 102 10.90 8.26 -12.35
CA ILE A 102 11.87 8.95 -11.49
C ILE A 102 12.18 10.32 -12.07
N LYS A 103 12.24 11.33 -11.23
CA LYS A 103 12.55 12.71 -11.59
C LYS A 103 13.61 13.27 -10.64
N TYR A 104 14.50 14.08 -11.20
CA TYR A 104 15.50 14.78 -10.41
C TYR A 104 15.04 16.21 -10.11
N ASP A 105 14.91 16.54 -8.84
CA ASP A 105 14.67 17.90 -8.38
C ASP A 105 15.98 18.63 -8.12
N LYS A 106 16.28 19.58 -9.01
CA LYS A 106 17.52 20.35 -8.95
C LYS A 106 17.60 21.30 -7.75
N SER A 107 16.45 21.69 -7.21
CA SER A 107 16.38 22.66 -6.11
C SER A 107 16.82 22.05 -4.79
N ASN A 108 16.48 20.78 -4.58
CA ASN A 108 16.79 20.03 -3.37
C ASN A 108 17.91 18.97 -3.57
N ASP A 109 18.44 18.85 -4.80
CA ASP A 109 19.46 17.85 -5.16
C ASP A 109 19.06 16.40 -4.84
N ILE A 110 17.82 16.01 -5.19
CA ILE A 110 17.22 14.73 -4.84
C ILE A 110 16.51 14.08 -6.03
N GLU A 111 16.58 12.76 -6.12
CA GLU A 111 15.73 11.96 -7.01
C GLU A 111 14.41 11.63 -6.31
N ILE A 112 13.28 11.92 -6.96
CA ILE A 112 11.94 11.59 -6.45
C ILE A 112 11.27 10.65 -7.44
N ALA A 113 10.70 9.55 -6.95
CA ALA A 113 9.95 8.58 -7.73
C ALA A 113 8.55 8.37 -7.13
N CYS A 114 7.57 8.06 -7.99
CA CYS A 114 6.20 7.81 -7.55
C CYS A 114 5.69 6.48 -8.11
N HIS A 115 5.09 5.67 -7.25
CA HIS A 115 4.37 4.45 -7.59
C HIS A 115 2.94 4.51 -7.06
N ILE A 116 1.97 4.23 -7.92
CA ILE A 116 0.57 4.10 -7.55
C ILE A 116 0.22 2.61 -7.57
N LEU A 117 -0.08 2.05 -6.40
CA LEU A 117 -0.55 0.69 -6.23
C LEU A 117 -1.88 0.52 -6.96
N ASN A 118 -1.97 -0.50 -7.80
CA ASN A 118 -3.15 -0.71 -8.62
C ASN A 118 -3.25 -2.13 -9.17
N ILE A 119 -4.47 -2.48 -9.60
CA ILE A 119 -4.76 -3.59 -10.50
C ILE A 119 -5.53 -3.01 -11.67
N ASP A 120 -4.99 -3.15 -12.89
CA ASP A 120 -5.58 -2.61 -14.12
C ASP A 120 -5.94 -1.11 -14.03
N GLY A 121 -5.13 -0.36 -13.29
CA GLY A 121 -5.25 1.10 -13.17
C GLY A 121 -6.01 1.61 -11.95
N PHE A 122 -6.62 0.75 -11.15
CA PHE A 122 -7.46 1.09 -9.98
C PHE A 122 -7.13 0.21 -8.78
N GLY A 123 -7.78 0.43 -7.64
CA GLY A 123 -7.72 -0.43 -6.46
C GLY A 123 -6.70 0.02 -5.41
N GLU A 124 -6.54 -0.83 -4.42
CA GLU A 124 -5.71 -0.61 -3.23
C GLU A 124 -4.92 -1.87 -2.85
N LEU A 125 -4.13 -1.82 -1.78
CA LEU A 125 -3.31 -2.94 -1.33
C LEU A 125 -4.12 -4.23 -1.15
N GLU A 126 -5.35 -4.16 -0.61
CA GLU A 126 -6.18 -5.33 -0.37
C GLU A 126 -6.56 -6.06 -1.67
N ASP A 127 -6.73 -5.34 -2.79
CA ASP A 127 -6.97 -5.97 -4.09
C ASP A 127 -5.76 -6.79 -4.54
N ILE A 128 -4.55 -6.27 -4.33
CA ILE A 128 -3.30 -6.98 -4.60
C ILE A 128 -3.20 -8.24 -3.73
N LEU A 129 -3.44 -8.12 -2.42
CA LEU A 129 -3.40 -9.24 -1.48
C LEU A 129 -4.39 -10.34 -1.86
N PHE A 130 -5.58 -9.98 -2.32
CA PHE A 130 -6.58 -10.93 -2.79
C PHE A 130 -6.06 -11.76 -3.96
N GLN A 131 -5.25 -11.17 -4.86
CA GLN A 131 -4.66 -11.89 -5.99
C GLN A 131 -3.46 -12.75 -5.63
N ILE A 132 -2.63 -12.32 -4.66
CA ILE A 132 -1.41 -13.04 -4.28
C ILE A 132 -1.61 -14.06 -3.15
N LYS A 133 -2.85 -14.31 -2.74
CA LYS A 133 -3.13 -15.36 -1.73
C LYS A 133 -2.58 -16.70 -2.18
N ASN A 134 -1.96 -17.45 -1.28
CA ASN A 134 -1.27 -18.72 -1.57
C ASN A 134 -1.74 -19.90 -0.68
N SER A 135 -2.81 -19.73 0.07
CA SER A 135 -3.38 -20.78 0.92
C SER A 135 -4.88 -20.94 0.65
N ASP A 136 -5.43 -22.07 1.12
CA ASP A 136 -6.87 -22.30 1.08
C ASP A 136 -7.64 -21.16 1.76
N SER A 137 -8.78 -20.77 1.20
CA SER A 137 -9.57 -19.62 1.62
C SER A 137 -11.05 -19.96 1.86
N VAL A 138 -11.33 -21.18 2.31
CA VAL A 138 -12.69 -21.72 2.40
C VAL A 138 -13.61 -20.85 3.25
N PHE A 139 -13.14 -20.34 4.40
CA PHE A 139 -13.94 -19.46 5.26
C PHE A 139 -14.17 -18.10 4.62
N ALA A 140 -13.13 -17.52 4.03
CA ALA A 140 -13.24 -16.25 3.34
C ALA A 140 -14.13 -16.36 2.09
N ASP A 141 -13.99 -17.43 1.30
CA ASP A 141 -14.79 -17.64 0.07
C ASP A 141 -16.28 -17.85 0.37
N CYS A 142 -16.66 -18.37 1.55
CA CYS A 142 -18.06 -18.44 1.99
C CYS A 142 -18.72 -17.06 2.14
N LEU A 143 -17.96 -15.96 2.21
CA LEU A 143 -18.49 -14.61 2.25
C LEU A 143 -19.22 -14.20 0.97
N GLU A 144 -18.94 -14.85 -0.18
CA GLU A 144 -19.71 -14.63 -1.41
C GLU A 144 -21.21 -14.97 -1.19
N SER A 145 -21.49 -16.09 -0.53
CA SER A 145 -22.88 -16.45 -0.17
C SER A 145 -23.52 -15.45 0.82
N TRP A 146 -22.72 -14.87 1.71
CA TRP A 146 -23.19 -13.81 2.58
C TRP A 146 -23.51 -12.53 1.78
N LYS A 147 -22.68 -12.15 0.82
CA LYS A 147 -22.92 -11.01 -0.09
C LYS A 147 -24.21 -11.21 -0.89
N GLU A 148 -24.41 -12.40 -1.48
CA GLU A 148 -25.66 -12.75 -2.15
C GLU A 148 -26.88 -12.69 -1.21
N CYS A 149 -26.72 -13.06 0.06
CA CYS A 149 -27.79 -12.95 1.06
C CYS A 149 -28.15 -11.49 1.34
N LEU A 150 -27.18 -10.58 1.36
CA LEU A 150 -27.44 -9.15 1.50
C LEU A 150 -28.27 -8.63 0.31
N ASP A 151 -27.88 -8.96 -0.90
CA ASP A 151 -28.57 -8.53 -2.13
C ASP A 151 -30.03 -9.01 -2.15
N LYS A 152 -30.31 -10.24 -1.71
CA LYS A 152 -31.66 -10.78 -1.58
C LYS A 152 -32.52 -10.05 -0.54
N ASN A 153 -31.92 -9.27 0.34
CA ASN A 153 -32.58 -8.48 1.38
C ASN A 153 -32.48 -6.97 1.13
N ASP A 154 -32.26 -6.55 -0.12
CA ASP A 154 -32.12 -5.15 -0.51
C ASP A 154 -31.03 -4.40 0.29
N LYS A 155 -29.95 -5.10 0.63
CA LYS A 155 -28.74 -4.56 1.26
C LYS A 155 -27.54 -4.77 0.34
N SER A 156 -26.56 -3.92 0.47
CA SER A 156 -25.32 -4.07 -0.31
C SER A 156 -24.11 -3.71 0.54
N ILE A 157 -22.97 -4.24 0.14
CA ILE A 157 -21.65 -3.86 0.63
C ILE A 157 -20.81 -3.37 -0.55
N SER A 158 -19.98 -2.35 -0.36
CA SER A 158 -19.09 -1.91 -1.42
C SER A 158 -18.04 -2.99 -1.72
N GLU A 159 -17.54 -3.07 -2.96
CA GLU A 159 -16.48 -4.03 -3.30
C GLU A 159 -15.24 -3.83 -2.43
N LYS A 160 -14.83 -2.59 -2.23
CA LYS A 160 -13.73 -2.22 -1.33
C LYS A 160 -13.91 -2.80 0.08
N ASP A 161 -15.07 -2.58 0.70
CA ASP A 161 -15.34 -3.08 2.05
C ASP A 161 -15.43 -4.60 2.07
N PHE A 162 -15.97 -5.21 1.01
CA PHE A 162 -16.05 -6.65 0.89
C PHE A 162 -14.65 -7.28 0.83
N ILE A 163 -13.74 -6.77 0.01
CA ILE A 163 -12.37 -7.28 -0.10
C ILE A 163 -11.62 -7.14 1.24
N LYS A 164 -11.74 -5.99 1.93
CA LYS A 164 -11.17 -5.82 3.27
C LYS A 164 -11.71 -6.83 4.28
N PHE A 165 -13.01 -7.07 4.23
CA PHE A 165 -13.65 -8.07 5.09
C PHE A 165 -13.19 -9.48 4.74
N TRP A 166 -13.06 -9.78 3.44
CA TRP A 166 -12.57 -11.06 2.94
C TRP A 166 -11.13 -11.31 3.42
N ILE A 167 -10.20 -10.36 3.24
CA ILE A 167 -8.80 -10.45 3.70
C ILE A 167 -8.74 -10.68 5.23
N SER A 168 -9.54 -9.95 5.99
CA SER A 168 -9.60 -10.12 7.45
C SER A 168 -10.04 -11.53 7.85
N ASN A 169 -11.00 -12.11 7.14
CA ASN A 169 -11.48 -13.48 7.38
C ASN A 169 -10.44 -14.52 6.94
N TYR A 170 -9.82 -14.36 5.77
CA TYR A 170 -8.73 -15.19 5.29
C TYR A 170 -7.60 -15.27 6.32
N ILE A 171 -7.10 -14.13 6.79
CA ILE A 171 -6.05 -14.09 7.81
C ILE A 171 -6.50 -14.82 9.08
N ARG A 172 -7.72 -14.54 9.56
CA ARG A 172 -8.18 -15.01 10.86
C ARG A 172 -8.61 -16.47 10.90
N PHE A 173 -9.35 -16.93 9.90
CA PHE A 173 -10.02 -18.22 9.94
C PHE A 173 -9.39 -19.27 9.04
N ASP A 174 -8.84 -18.87 7.89
CA ASP A 174 -8.18 -19.81 6.98
C ASP A 174 -6.71 -20.04 7.34
N THR A 175 -5.99 -18.98 7.77
CA THR A 175 -4.54 -19.08 7.96
C THR A 175 -4.06 -19.10 9.40
N CYS A 176 -4.91 -18.74 10.37
CA CYS A 176 -4.58 -18.83 11.79
C CYS A 176 -5.00 -20.15 12.41
N THR A 177 -4.10 -20.75 13.19
CA THR A 177 -4.41 -21.92 14.00
C THR A 177 -5.42 -21.59 15.10
N LYS A 178 -6.14 -22.60 15.62
CA LYS A 178 -7.08 -22.42 16.74
C LYS A 178 -6.43 -21.82 18.00
N LYS A 179 -5.11 -22.05 18.19
CA LYS A 179 -4.35 -21.45 19.30
C LYS A 179 -4.13 -19.96 19.08
N GLU A 180 -3.78 -19.54 17.87
CA GLU A 180 -3.60 -18.14 17.50
C GLU A 180 -4.92 -17.37 17.57
N GLN A 181 -6.03 -17.97 17.11
CA GLN A 181 -7.37 -17.37 17.15
C GLN A 181 -7.83 -17.01 18.57
N LYS A 182 -7.35 -17.70 19.63
CA LYS A 182 -7.64 -17.32 21.02
C LYS A 182 -7.14 -15.94 21.41
N GLN A 183 -6.11 -15.45 20.71
CA GLN A 183 -5.54 -14.12 20.88
C GLN A 183 -5.47 -13.42 19.52
N ALA A 184 -6.59 -13.38 18.80
CA ALA A 184 -6.64 -12.99 17.40
C ALA A 184 -6.07 -11.59 17.14
N LYS A 185 -6.35 -10.60 17.98
CA LYS A 185 -5.78 -9.24 17.84
C LYS A 185 -4.27 -9.22 17.86
N LYS A 186 -3.63 -10.15 18.59
CA LYS A 186 -2.17 -10.22 18.71
C LYS A 186 -1.54 -11.11 17.63
N ASN A 187 -2.17 -12.22 17.28
CA ASN A 187 -1.56 -13.29 16.49
C ASN A 187 -2.13 -13.42 15.07
N CYS A 188 -3.32 -12.88 14.82
CA CYS A 188 -4.02 -12.94 13.52
C CYS A 188 -4.25 -11.53 12.96
N ASN A 189 -3.33 -10.61 13.17
CA ASN A 189 -3.31 -9.30 12.54
C ASN A 189 -2.50 -9.35 11.23
N PHE A 190 -2.60 -8.29 10.47
CA PHE A 190 -1.97 -8.17 9.16
C PHE A 190 -0.44 -8.32 9.22
N GLU A 191 0.21 -7.62 10.16
CA GLU A 191 1.67 -7.69 10.36
C GLU A 191 2.15 -9.14 10.57
N LYS A 192 1.44 -9.92 11.40
CA LYS A 192 1.78 -11.33 11.64
C LYS A 192 1.47 -12.22 10.44
N ALA A 193 0.42 -11.90 9.69
CA ALA A 193 0.07 -12.63 8.49
C ALA A 193 1.14 -12.52 7.39
N LEU A 194 1.82 -11.38 7.28
CA LEU A 194 2.91 -11.18 6.33
C LEU A 194 4.16 -12.01 6.65
N GLN A 195 4.31 -12.49 7.88
CA GLN A 195 5.40 -13.39 8.26
C GLN A 195 5.12 -14.87 7.94
N LYS A 196 3.91 -15.18 7.46
CA LYS A 196 3.50 -16.54 7.10
C LYS A 196 3.66 -16.75 5.60
N ASP A 197 3.85 -18.01 5.20
CA ASP A 197 3.88 -18.43 3.79
C ASP A 197 2.44 -18.60 3.26
N ILE A 198 1.71 -17.51 3.21
CA ILE A 198 0.31 -17.42 2.74
C ILE A 198 0.12 -16.44 1.60
N TRP A 199 1.22 -15.81 1.15
CA TRP A 199 1.25 -14.81 0.09
C TRP A 199 2.28 -15.18 -0.96
N ASP A 200 1.90 -15.17 -2.22
CA ASP A 200 2.81 -15.37 -3.36
C ASP A 200 3.50 -14.06 -3.76
N PHE A 201 4.66 -13.79 -3.16
CA PHE A 201 5.47 -12.62 -3.50
C PHE A 201 6.11 -12.71 -4.89
N GLU A 202 6.04 -13.86 -5.59
CA GLU A 202 6.49 -13.99 -6.97
C GLU A 202 5.39 -13.70 -7.99
N HIS A 203 4.15 -13.47 -7.54
CA HIS A 203 3.04 -13.22 -8.43
C HIS A 203 3.28 -11.98 -9.32
N LYS A 204 2.95 -12.09 -10.60
CA LYS A 204 3.18 -11.05 -11.63
C LYS A 204 2.52 -9.70 -11.34
N VAL A 205 1.45 -9.67 -10.55
CA VAL A 205 0.78 -8.42 -10.17
C VAL A 205 1.72 -7.48 -9.41
N LEU A 206 2.78 -8.03 -8.80
CA LEU A 206 3.80 -7.28 -8.05
C LEU A 206 4.96 -6.80 -8.92
N ASP A 207 5.03 -7.16 -10.20
CA ASP A 207 6.20 -6.87 -11.04
C ASP A 207 6.48 -5.36 -11.13
N SER A 208 5.43 -4.55 -11.32
CA SER A 208 5.55 -3.09 -11.39
C SER A 208 6.06 -2.48 -10.07
N LEU A 209 5.57 -2.98 -8.94
CA LEU A 209 6.03 -2.53 -7.61
C LEU A 209 7.47 -3.01 -7.33
N LYS A 210 7.82 -4.24 -7.72
CA LYS A 210 9.20 -4.75 -7.61
C LYS A 210 10.17 -3.92 -8.44
N GLU A 211 9.80 -3.55 -9.67
CA GLU A 211 10.60 -2.66 -10.51
C GLU A 211 10.79 -1.28 -9.87
N PHE A 212 9.74 -0.72 -9.28
CA PHE A 212 9.82 0.53 -8.54
C PHE A 212 10.79 0.45 -7.36
N LEU A 213 10.71 -0.59 -6.54
CA LEU A 213 11.57 -0.74 -5.38
C LEU A 213 13.06 -0.90 -5.77
N LYS A 214 13.36 -1.50 -6.91
CA LYS A 214 14.74 -1.62 -7.44
C LYS A 214 15.39 -0.29 -7.82
N ILE A 215 14.62 0.80 -7.99
CA ILE A 215 15.16 2.14 -8.20
C ILE A 215 16.05 2.58 -7.02
N PHE A 216 15.80 2.00 -5.84
CA PHE A 216 16.43 2.35 -4.57
C PHE A 216 17.58 1.40 -4.16
N GLU A 217 17.96 0.48 -5.03
CA GLU A 217 19.16 -0.36 -4.84
C GLU A 217 20.48 0.42 -4.87
#